data_5f2f5c28f963e18df2583331141c2686
#
_entry.id   5f2f5c28f963e18df2583331141c2686
#
_cell.length_a   1.000
_cell.length_b   1.000
_cell.length_c   1.000
_cell.angle_alpha   90.00
_cell.angle_beta   90.00
_cell.angle_gamma   90.00
#
_symmetry.space_group_name_H-M   'P 1'
#
loop_
_entity.id
_entity.type
_entity.pdbx_description
1 polymer ?
#
loop_
_entity_poly.entity_id
_entity_poly.type
_entity_poly.pdbx_seq_one_letter_code
_entity_poly.pdbx_strand_id
1 'polypeptide(L)'
;MKKLVLILTITMTLALTKNATAQETIVDVAVGNEDFSTLVTALKAADLVGALQGDGPFTVFAPTNDAFAKIDSKALSSLLETKNQKELANILTYHVVSGKITANDVIDALKKGNGTVELKALNGQVLTVIQKDDKIWMKDVNGNYSEIVATDVMGSNGVIHVINTVAMPK
;
A
#
# COMPACT_ATOMS: atom_id res chain seq x y z
N MET A 1 33.27 69.87 12.66
CA MET A 1 32.49 68.92 13.49
C MET A 1 31.57 68.13 12.53
N LYS A 2 32.04 67.00 12.04
CA LYS A 2 31.28 66.14 11.09
C LYS A 2 30.59 65.04 11.90
N LYS A 3 29.27 65.07 11.96
CA LYS A 3 28.46 64.03 12.60
C LYS A 3 28.35 62.86 11.65
N LEU A 4 28.96 61.75 12.01
CA LEU A 4 28.86 60.48 11.31
C LEU A 4 27.53 59.79 11.73
N VAL A 5 26.57 59.73 10.81
CA VAL A 5 25.32 59.02 11.00
C VAL A 5 25.54 57.56 10.54
N LEU A 6 25.64 56.66 11.52
CA LEU A 6 25.75 55.23 11.26
C LEU A 6 24.33 54.67 10.99
N ILE A 7 24.02 54.44 9.74
CA ILE A 7 22.76 53.75 9.34
C ILE A 7 22.98 52.25 9.50
N LEU A 8 22.40 51.68 10.56
CA LEU A 8 22.38 50.24 10.82
C LEU A 8 21.23 49.63 9.98
N THR A 9 21.56 49.11 8.81
CA THR A 9 20.62 48.33 8.00
C THR A 9 20.46 46.93 8.59
N ILE A 10 19.36 46.72 9.32
CA ILE A 10 18.95 45.38 9.77
C ILE A 10 18.37 44.64 8.57
N THR A 11 19.16 43.80 7.94
CA THR A 11 18.66 42.82 6.96
C THR A 11 17.94 41.72 7.70
N MET A 12 16.62 41.84 7.76
CA MET A 12 15.72 40.80 8.27
C MET A 12 15.66 39.66 7.24
N THR A 13 16.51 38.66 7.41
CA THR A 13 16.44 37.44 6.64
C THR A 13 15.19 36.68 7.09
N LEU A 14 14.13 36.78 6.31
CA LEU A 14 12.92 35.96 6.44
C LEU A 14 13.29 34.53 6.06
N ALA A 15 13.63 33.72 7.06
CA ALA A 15 13.79 32.29 6.88
C ALA A 15 12.41 31.72 6.53
N LEU A 16 12.18 31.48 5.24
CA LEU A 16 11.07 30.64 4.76
C LEU A 16 11.35 29.22 5.26
N THR A 17 10.86 28.90 6.45
CA THR A 17 10.70 27.50 6.86
C THR A 17 9.69 26.89 5.91
N LYS A 18 10.16 26.17 4.88
CA LYS A 18 9.34 25.21 4.18
C LYS A 18 8.87 24.21 5.23
N ASN A 19 7.64 24.37 5.69
CA ASN A 19 6.94 23.26 6.32
C ASN A 19 6.78 22.21 5.21
N ALA A 20 7.75 21.31 5.12
CA ALA A 20 7.58 20.08 4.39
C ALA A 20 6.53 19.30 5.19
N THR A 21 5.27 19.42 4.80
CA THR A 21 4.26 18.44 5.19
C THR A 21 4.81 17.11 4.68
N ALA A 22 5.26 16.26 5.59
CA ALA A 22 5.67 14.91 5.25
C ALA A 22 4.49 14.29 4.50
N GLN A 23 4.67 13.99 3.22
CA GLN A 23 3.64 13.36 2.43
C GLN A 23 3.35 11.99 3.06
N GLU A 24 2.08 11.73 3.35
CA GLU A 24 1.64 10.47 3.96
C GLU A 24 2.08 9.28 3.11
N THR A 25 2.75 8.32 3.72
CA THR A 25 3.11 7.06 3.06
C THR A 25 1.85 6.19 2.87
N ILE A 26 1.96 5.12 2.06
CA ILE A 26 0.85 4.14 1.94
C ILE A 26 0.44 3.55 3.29
N VAL A 27 1.37 3.43 4.24
CA VAL A 27 1.07 2.95 5.59
C VAL A 27 0.30 4.00 6.38
N ASP A 28 0.68 5.27 6.29
CA ASP A 28 -0.02 6.36 6.99
C ASP A 28 -1.45 6.51 6.47
N VAL A 29 -1.64 6.40 5.15
CA VAL A 29 -2.96 6.38 4.51
C VAL A 29 -3.80 5.19 5.02
N ALA A 30 -3.21 4.01 5.15
CA ALA A 30 -3.91 2.84 5.68
C ALA A 30 -4.26 3.01 7.18
N VAL A 31 -3.36 3.60 7.97
CA VAL A 31 -3.62 3.89 9.40
C VAL A 31 -4.74 4.92 9.58
N GLY A 32 -4.83 5.89 8.68
CA GLY A 32 -5.86 6.93 8.69
C GLY A 32 -7.26 6.44 8.27
N ASN A 33 -7.39 5.20 7.78
CA ASN A 33 -8.66 4.64 7.31
C ASN A 33 -9.10 3.46 8.19
N GLU A 34 -10.26 3.60 8.84
CA GLU A 34 -10.82 2.57 9.73
C GLU A 34 -11.07 1.22 9.03
N ASP A 35 -11.34 1.22 7.72
CA ASP A 35 -11.56 0.02 6.92
C ASP A 35 -10.33 -0.90 6.84
N PHE A 36 -9.15 -0.40 7.16
CA PHE A 36 -7.89 -1.13 7.14
C PHE A 36 -7.31 -1.44 8.52
N SER A 37 -8.09 -1.27 9.59
CA SER A 37 -7.60 -1.47 10.97
C SER A 37 -7.04 -2.88 11.20
N THR A 38 -7.66 -3.91 10.62
CA THR A 38 -7.17 -5.30 10.68
C THR A 38 -5.86 -5.47 9.89
N LEU A 39 -5.77 -4.88 8.70
CA LEU A 39 -4.56 -4.88 7.88
C LEU A 39 -3.39 -4.21 8.62
N VAL A 40 -3.63 -3.04 9.22
CA VAL A 40 -2.62 -2.31 10.01
C VAL A 40 -2.14 -3.13 11.21
N THR A 41 -3.06 -3.82 11.89
CA THR A 41 -2.72 -4.74 12.99
C THR A 41 -1.84 -5.89 12.49
N ALA A 42 -2.19 -6.48 11.34
CA ALA A 42 -1.41 -7.54 10.72
C ALA A 42 -0.01 -7.06 10.28
N LEU A 43 0.11 -5.85 9.70
CA LEU A 43 1.40 -5.25 9.33
C LEU A 43 2.31 -5.04 10.55
N LYS A 44 1.74 -4.59 11.67
CA LYS A 44 2.48 -4.45 12.94
C LYS A 44 2.92 -5.80 13.50
N ALA A 45 2.05 -6.79 13.49
CA ALA A 45 2.36 -8.15 13.96
C ALA A 45 3.45 -8.83 13.11
N ALA A 46 3.48 -8.54 11.80
CA ALA A 46 4.49 -9.05 10.86
C ALA A 46 5.80 -8.25 10.85
N ASP A 47 5.88 -7.12 11.58
CA ASP A 47 7.01 -6.17 11.56
C ASP A 47 7.33 -5.61 10.16
N LEU A 48 6.30 -5.37 9.36
CA LEU A 48 6.43 -4.88 7.97
C LEU A 48 6.19 -3.36 7.83
N VAL A 49 5.77 -2.68 8.89
CA VAL A 49 5.47 -1.24 8.86
C VAL A 49 6.66 -0.44 8.35
N GLY A 50 7.85 -0.64 8.94
CA GLY A 50 9.06 0.07 8.53
C GLY A 50 9.49 -0.23 7.09
N ALA A 51 9.33 -1.47 6.63
CA ALA A 51 9.66 -1.86 5.27
C ALA A 51 8.74 -1.17 4.23
N LEU A 52 7.44 -1.03 4.55
CA LEU A 52 6.47 -0.38 3.67
C LEU A 52 6.43 1.16 3.80
N GLN A 53 7.08 1.72 4.81
CA GLN A 53 7.33 3.17 4.91
C GLN A 53 8.60 3.61 4.17
N GLY A 54 9.38 2.66 3.65
CA GLY A 54 10.60 2.93 2.88
C GLY A 54 10.32 3.60 1.53
N ASP A 55 11.41 3.80 0.77
CA ASP A 55 11.44 4.66 -0.42
C ASP A 55 10.61 4.18 -1.62
N GLY A 56 9.94 3.03 -1.56
CA GLY A 56 9.09 2.56 -2.65
C GLY A 56 9.71 2.64 -4.05
N PRO A 57 8.93 2.80 -5.10
CA PRO A 57 7.48 2.79 -5.09
C PRO A 57 6.86 1.41 -4.90
N PHE A 58 5.73 1.36 -4.20
CA PHE A 58 4.99 0.13 -3.95
C PHE A 58 3.56 0.22 -4.49
N THR A 59 3.03 -0.94 -4.89
CA THR A 59 1.59 -1.12 -5.12
C THR A 59 1.08 -2.13 -4.10
N VAL A 60 0.11 -1.73 -3.29
CA VAL A 60 -0.47 -2.56 -2.23
C VAL A 60 -1.90 -2.90 -2.57
N PHE A 61 -2.22 -4.18 -2.61
CA PHE A 61 -3.59 -4.66 -2.65
C PHE A 61 -4.10 -4.82 -1.22
N ALA A 62 -4.80 -3.80 -0.71
CA ALA A 62 -5.22 -3.71 0.67
C ALA A 62 -6.59 -4.37 0.89
N PRO A 63 -6.65 -5.50 1.60
CA PRO A 63 -7.93 -6.09 2.00
C PRO A 63 -8.58 -5.26 3.11
N THR A 64 -9.90 -5.06 3.00
CA THR A 64 -10.71 -4.39 4.02
C THR A 64 -10.93 -5.29 5.23
N ASN A 65 -11.44 -4.73 6.33
CA ASN A 65 -11.87 -5.52 7.49
C ASN A 65 -12.87 -6.60 7.10
N ASP A 66 -13.81 -6.30 6.19
CA ASP A 66 -14.76 -7.28 5.65
C ASP A 66 -14.09 -8.40 4.85
N ALA A 67 -12.98 -8.10 4.18
CA ALA A 67 -12.17 -9.12 3.50
C ALA A 67 -11.55 -10.10 4.52
N PHE A 68 -11.03 -9.58 5.61
CA PHE A 68 -10.50 -10.41 6.71
C PHE A 68 -11.60 -11.17 7.45
N ALA A 69 -12.81 -10.63 7.57
CA ALA A 69 -13.94 -11.31 8.19
C ALA A 69 -14.40 -12.58 7.43
N LYS A 70 -14.01 -12.72 6.16
CA LYS A 70 -14.25 -13.94 5.38
C LYS A 70 -13.29 -15.08 5.74
N ILE A 71 -12.20 -14.78 6.40
CA ILE A 71 -11.27 -15.80 6.92
C ILE A 71 -11.84 -16.34 8.24
N ASP A 72 -11.68 -17.64 8.46
CA ASP A 72 -12.06 -18.23 9.76
C ASP A 72 -11.37 -17.49 10.91
N SER A 73 -12.15 -17.11 11.92
CA SER A 73 -11.67 -16.28 13.03
C SER A 73 -10.53 -16.92 13.83
N LYS A 74 -10.50 -18.26 13.91
CA LYS A 74 -9.42 -19.01 14.59
C LYS A 74 -8.16 -18.99 13.72
N ALA A 75 -8.31 -19.13 12.39
CA ALA A 75 -7.20 -19.06 11.46
C ALA A 75 -6.58 -17.64 11.47
N LEU A 76 -7.40 -16.59 11.42
CA LEU A 76 -6.92 -15.22 11.50
C LEU A 76 -6.21 -14.93 12.85
N SER A 77 -6.81 -15.33 13.96
CA SER A 77 -6.19 -15.16 15.29
C SER A 77 -4.86 -15.90 15.38
N SER A 78 -4.79 -17.10 14.84
CA SER A 78 -3.54 -17.88 14.79
C SER A 78 -2.46 -17.21 13.96
N LEU A 79 -2.82 -16.62 12.80
CA LEU A 79 -1.88 -15.90 11.94
C LEU A 79 -1.31 -14.64 12.62
N LEU A 80 -2.08 -14.00 13.49
CA LEU A 80 -1.64 -12.81 14.23
C LEU A 80 -0.74 -13.14 15.43
N GLU A 81 -0.58 -14.43 15.79
CA GLU A 81 0.32 -14.84 16.86
C GLU A 81 1.79 -14.71 16.44
N THR A 82 2.64 -14.29 17.34
CA THR A 82 4.07 -14.07 17.11
C THR A 82 4.79 -15.29 16.52
N LYS A 83 4.35 -16.50 16.88
CA LYS A 83 4.92 -17.75 16.35
C LYS A 83 4.71 -17.91 14.82
N ASN A 84 3.67 -17.27 14.27
CA ASN A 84 3.30 -17.35 12.86
C ASN A 84 3.69 -16.08 12.07
N GLN A 85 4.53 -15.22 12.64
CA GLN A 85 4.95 -13.95 12.05
C GLN A 85 5.50 -14.11 10.62
N LYS A 86 6.27 -15.18 10.36
CA LYS A 86 6.82 -15.43 9.01
C LYS A 86 5.74 -15.77 7.99
N GLU A 87 4.74 -16.55 8.39
CA GLU A 87 3.60 -16.88 7.54
C GLU A 87 2.75 -15.65 7.26
N LEU A 88 2.47 -14.85 8.28
CA LEU A 88 1.78 -13.58 8.14
C LEU A 88 2.56 -12.62 7.22
N ALA A 89 3.87 -12.50 7.38
CA ALA A 89 4.72 -11.69 6.52
C ALA A 89 4.69 -12.19 5.06
N ASN A 90 4.66 -13.51 4.82
CA ASN A 90 4.51 -14.08 3.48
C ASN A 90 3.17 -13.71 2.84
N ILE A 91 2.08 -13.77 3.60
CA ILE A 91 0.75 -13.36 3.13
C ILE A 91 0.74 -11.86 2.80
N LEU A 92 1.25 -11.02 3.70
CA LEU A 92 1.23 -9.57 3.51
C LEU A 92 2.14 -9.12 2.36
N THR A 93 3.34 -9.71 2.21
CA THR A 93 4.23 -9.43 1.08
C THR A 93 3.70 -9.96 -0.24
N TYR A 94 2.81 -10.96 -0.21
CA TYR A 94 2.06 -11.41 -1.39
C TYR A 94 1.09 -10.35 -1.90
N HIS A 95 0.56 -9.50 -1.02
CA HIS A 95 -0.32 -8.37 -1.39
C HIS A 95 0.44 -7.12 -1.87
N VAL A 96 1.77 -7.14 -1.85
CA VAL A 96 2.59 -6.00 -2.24
C VAL A 96 3.37 -6.32 -3.50
N VAL A 97 3.30 -5.42 -4.47
CA VAL A 97 4.04 -5.49 -5.73
C VAL A 97 5.04 -4.33 -5.78
N SER A 98 6.25 -4.60 -6.24
CA SER A 98 7.25 -3.56 -6.49
C SER A 98 6.85 -2.72 -7.69
N GLY A 99 6.97 -1.40 -7.56
CA GLY A 99 6.58 -0.43 -8.59
C GLY A 99 5.26 0.25 -8.27
N LYS A 100 5.06 1.43 -8.85
CA LYS A 100 3.79 2.16 -8.79
C LYS A 100 2.95 1.79 -10.01
N ILE A 101 1.93 0.98 -9.80
CA ILE A 101 1.02 0.50 -10.84
C ILE A 101 -0.35 1.12 -10.56
N THR A 102 -0.74 2.09 -11.39
CA THR A 102 -2.06 2.74 -11.29
C THR A 102 -3.13 1.92 -11.99
N ALA A 103 -4.41 2.27 -11.75
CA ALA A 103 -5.53 1.63 -12.46
C ALA A 103 -5.39 1.75 -13.99
N ASN A 104 -4.89 2.89 -14.49
CA ASN A 104 -4.65 3.08 -15.93
C ASN A 104 -3.58 2.13 -16.44
N ASP A 105 -2.49 1.94 -15.70
CA ASP A 105 -1.42 1.00 -16.06
C ASP A 105 -1.95 -0.43 -16.13
N VAL A 106 -2.80 -0.82 -15.15
CA VAL A 106 -3.47 -2.13 -15.12
C VAL A 106 -4.38 -2.29 -16.32
N ILE A 107 -5.23 -1.31 -16.62
CA ILE A 107 -6.16 -1.35 -17.75
C ILE A 107 -5.40 -1.47 -19.09
N ASP A 108 -4.33 -0.70 -19.27
CA ASP A 108 -3.52 -0.76 -20.50
C ASP A 108 -2.77 -2.08 -20.62
N ALA A 109 -2.29 -2.62 -19.50
CA ALA A 109 -1.68 -3.94 -19.49
C ALA A 109 -2.69 -5.06 -19.77
N LEU A 110 -3.91 -4.97 -19.22
CA LEU A 110 -5.02 -5.90 -19.51
C LEU A 110 -5.40 -5.89 -20.99
N LYS A 111 -5.48 -4.71 -21.62
CA LYS A 111 -5.74 -4.59 -23.08
C LYS A 111 -4.65 -5.29 -23.91
N LYS A 112 -3.37 -5.13 -23.53
CA LYS A 112 -2.23 -5.77 -24.20
C LYS A 112 -2.18 -7.28 -23.93
N GLY A 113 -2.58 -7.71 -22.74
CA GLY A 113 -2.56 -9.09 -22.28
C GLY A 113 -3.84 -9.88 -22.53
N ASN A 114 -4.71 -9.43 -23.47
CA ASN A 114 -6.00 -10.09 -23.77
C ASN A 114 -6.87 -10.32 -22.51
N GLY A 115 -6.93 -9.31 -21.64
CA GLY A 115 -7.74 -9.34 -20.40
C GLY A 115 -7.07 -9.99 -19.20
N THR A 116 -5.76 -10.27 -19.28
CA THR A 116 -4.99 -10.90 -18.19
C THR A 116 -3.62 -10.23 -18.03
N VAL A 117 -3.21 -9.98 -16.79
CA VAL A 117 -1.89 -9.43 -16.43
C VAL A 117 -1.34 -10.19 -15.23
N GLU A 118 -0.08 -10.58 -15.30
CA GLU A 118 0.65 -11.18 -14.20
C GLU A 118 1.54 -10.15 -13.50
N LEU A 119 1.40 -10.05 -12.19
CA LEU A 119 2.18 -9.17 -11.33
C LEU A 119 2.99 -10.01 -10.35
N LYS A 120 4.29 -9.71 -10.25
CA LYS A 120 5.17 -10.39 -9.30
C LYS A 120 5.10 -9.70 -7.94
N ALA A 121 4.62 -10.40 -6.93
CA ALA A 121 4.57 -9.92 -5.55
C ALA A 121 5.95 -9.94 -4.88
N LEU A 122 6.09 -9.21 -3.78
CA LEU A 122 7.36 -9.12 -3.03
C LEU A 122 7.82 -10.48 -2.46
N ASN A 123 6.89 -11.39 -2.16
CA ASN A 123 7.25 -12.75 -1.74
C ASN A 123 7.73 -13.65 -2.90
N GLY A 124 7.79 -13.12 -4.13
CA GLY A 124 8.25 -13.82 -5.33
C GLY A 124 7.18 -14.61 -6.08
N GLN A 125 5.98 -14.74 -5.54
CA GLN A 125 4.86 -15.41 -6.20
C GLN A 125 4.13 -14.46 -7.16
N VAL A 126 3.28 -15.02 -8.01
CA VAL A 126 2.56 -14.27 -9.04
C VAL A 126 1.11 -14.05 -8.62
N LEU A 127 0.65 -12.80 -8.73
CA LEU A 127 -0.74 -12.41 -8.71
C LEU A 127 -1.22 -12.21 -10.14
N THR A 128 -2.37 -12.74 -10.48
CA THR A 128 -2.96 -12.55 -11.81
C THR A 128 -4.12 -11.57 -11.72
N VAL A 129 -4.03 -10.47 -12.44
CA VAL A 129 -5.15 -9.52 -12.56
C VAL A 129 -5.90 -9.82 -13.84
N ILE A 130 -7.21 -9.92 -13.76
CA ILE A 130 -8.10 -10.18 -14.90
C ILE A 130 -9.23 -9.16 -14.97
N GLN A 131 -9.69 -8.90 -16.18
CA GLN A 131 -10.92 -8.15 -16.42
C GLN A 131 -12.05 -9.11 -16.78
N LYS A 132 -13.14 -9.03 -16.03
CA LYS A 132 -14.35 -9.82 -16.27
C LYS A 132 -15.59 -9.02 -15.87
N ASP A 133 -16.61 -9.00 -16.73
CA ASP A 133 -17.90 -8.33 -16.49
C ASP A 133 -17.73 -6.85 -16.08
N ASP A 134 -16.88 -6.11 -16.81
CA ASP A 134 -16.51 -4.71 -16.56
C ASP A 134 -15.86 -4.43 -15.19
N LYS A 135 -15.48 -5.48 -14.46
CA LYS A 135 -14.78 -5.42 -13.18
C LYS A 135 -13.36 -5.95 -13.30
N ILE A 136 -12.51 -5.48 -12.40
CA ILE A 136 -11.14 -5.96 -12.28
C ILE A 136 -11.07 -6.89 -11.08
N TRP A 137 -10.53 -8.08 -11.32
CA TRP A 137 -10.35 -9.11 -10.32
C TRP A 137 -8.87 -9.46 -10.18
N MET A 138 -8.47 -9.73 -8.96
CA MET A 138 -7.19 -10.35 -8.66
C MET A 138 -7.40 -11.83 -8.36
N LYS A 139 -6.62 -12.68 -9.02
CA LYS A 139 -6.62 -14.13 -8.80
C LYS A 139 -5.33 -14.53 -8.11
N ASP A 140 -5.43 -15.28 -7.02
CA ASP A 140 -4.29 -15.83 -6.31
C ASP A 140 -3.79 -17.16 -6.93
N VAL A 141 -2.66 -17.67 -6.44
CA VAL A 141 -2.07 -18.93 -6.92
C VAL A 141 -2.92 -20.17 -6.61
N ASN A 142 -3.88 -20.07 -5.70
CA ASN A 142 -4.82 -21.14 -5.34
C ASN A 142 -6.09 -21.09 -6.21
N GLY A 143 -6.24 -20.07 -7.05
CA GLY A 143 -7.37 -19.90 -7.94
C GLY A 143 -8.54 -19.11 -7.35
N ASN A 144 -8.39 -18.51 -6.16
CA ASN A 144 -9.41 -17.67 -5.56
C ASN A 144 -9.39 -16.27 -6.20
N TYR A 145 -10.56 -15.65 -6.23
CA TYR A 145 -10.75 -14.33 -6.82
C TYR A 145 -11.07 -13.28 -5.76
N SER A 146 -10.43 -12.14 -5.88
CA SER A 146 -10.70 -10.92 -5.10
C SER A 146 -11.10 -9.82 -6.05
N GLU A 147 -12.26 -9.18 -5.84
CA GLU A 147 -12.64 -7.99 -6.59
C GLU A 147 -11.84 -6.78 -6.11
N ILE A 148 -11.32 -6.00 -7.06
CA ILE A 148 -10.73 -4.70 -6.77
C ILE A 148 -11.86 -3.69 -6.73
N VAL A 149 -12.22 -3.24 -5.51
CA VAL A 149 -13.41 -2.41 -5.26
C VAL A 149 -13.11 -0.91 -5.29
N ALA A 150 -11.85 -0.53 -5.08
CA ALA A 150 -11.37 0.83 -5.23
C ALA A 150 -9.91 0.82 -5.68
N THR A 151 -9.53 1.84 -6.44
CA THR A 151 -8.19 1.97 -7.01
C THR A 151 -7.59 3.33 -6.73
N ASP A 152 -6.27 3.44 -6.93
CA ASP A 152 -5.54 4.71 -6.95
C ASP A 152 -5.65 5.54 -5.66
N VAL A 153 -5.72 4.90 -4.49
CA VAL A 153 -5.52 5.58 -3.22
C VAL A 153 -4.02 5.84 -3.07
N MET A 154 -3.64 7.11 -3.24
CA MET A 154 -2.24 7.52 -3.38
C MET A 154 -1.57 7.73 -2.03
N GLY A 155 -0.39 7.16 -1.85
CA GLY A 155 0.58 7.53 -0.84
C GLY A 155 1.84 8.13 -1.49
N SER A 156 2.69 8.75 -0.70
CA SER A 156 3.94 9.38 -1.19
C SER A 156 4.91 8.36 -1.78
N ASN A 157 4.92 7.15 -1.27
CA ASN A 157 5.81 6.06 -1.68
C ASN A 157 5.11 4.92 -2.41
N GLY A 158 3.86 5.12 -2.87
CA GLY A 158 3.15 4.08 -3.61
C GLY A 158 1.68 4.35 -3.85
N VAL A 159 0.96 3.29 -4.21
CA VAL A 159 -0.48 3.31 -4.47
C VAL A 159 -1.15 2.11 -3.81
N ILE A 160 -2.38 2.30 -3.35
CA ILE A 160 -3.20 1.26 -2.74
C ILE A 160 -4.39 0.97 -3.65
N HIS A 161 -4.63 -0.30 -3.92
CA HIS A 161 -5.86 -0.82 -4.51
C HIS A 161 -6.60 -1.64 -3.47
N VAL A 162 -7.87 -1.36 -3.28
CA VAL A 162 -8.69 -1.99 -2.24
C VAL A 162 -9.33 -3.26 -2.78
N ILE A 163 -9.18 -4.35 -2.04
CA ILE A 163 -9.75 -5.66 -2.38
C ILE A 163 -10.73 -6.16 -1.33
N ASN A 164 -11.73 -6.91 -1.77
CA ASN A 164 -12.80 -7.42 -0.92
C ASN A 164 -12.57 -8.84 -0.40
N THR A 165 -11.43 -9.44 -0.70
CA THR A 165 -11.06 -10.80 -0.23
C THR A 165 -9.55 -10.86 -0.09
N VAL A 166 -9.05 -11.51 0.97
CA VAL A 166 -7.61 -11.70 1.20
C VAL A 166 -7.07 -12.75 0.24
N ALA A 167 -5.99 -12.43 -0.48
CA ALA A 167 -5.30 -13.37 -1.35
C ALA A 167 -4.35 -14.26 -0.53
N MET A 168 -4.36 -15.54 -0.81
CA MET A 168 -3.53 -16.50 -0.07
C MET A 168 -2.39 -16.99 -0.94
N PRO A 169 -1.12 -16.86 -0.48
CA PRO A 169 0.03 -17.47 -1.15
C PRO A 169 -0.01 -19.01 -1.00
N LYS A 170 0.86 -19.65 -1.74
CA LYS A 170 1.08 -21.10 -1.63
C LYS A 170 2.01 -21.42 -0.47
#